data_75891eca659744e9a01532aea6710e77
#
_entry.id   75891eca659744e9a01532aea6710e77
#
_cell.length_a   1.000
_cell.length_b   1.000
_cell.length_c   1.000
_cell.angle_alpha   90.00
_cell.angle_beta   90.00
_cell.angle_gamma   90.00
#
_symmetry.space_group_name_H-M   'P 1'
#
loop_
_entity.id
_entity.type
_entity.pdbx_description
1 polymer ?
#
loop_
_entity_poly.entity_id
_entity_poly.type
_entity_poly.pdbx_seq_one_letter_code
_entity_poly.pdbx_strand_id
1 'polypeptide(L)'
;MASAKGNLGLLIGLSLIVFFTNLGGPKLWDRDEPRNAGCAIEMIQANDWVVPRFNDELRTHKPVMLYWLMIAAYETFGVSEFSARFSSALLGMLTVLLTYDIGRRLFDPKAGLWAGICLATTLMFTVAARAATPDAPLIFFVAAGMWVYVCFSFPKSDEESSPGSTYYPRHWWQVALLYGVLGLAVLSKGPVGLVLPTAIIGMFLLIMRLPASEPTSSWLAWFVSLARPFYPLHFLKTVWFMRPILAIVACGIVALPWYVWVAARDFRWIEGFFLEHNLNRAVTAFEGHSGPPVYYLLAICVGFFPWSVFFSPLLVDLTRQLKAKSKQHASLVFCCCWVGVWLGAFSIAQTKLPSYVTPLYPGLALLTGLFVSRAVSGQVQLSPRWFDFTFGLTAVIGILMAAGLAVAAGIFLPGEQLLALLGGVLLVGGIAAWVGKSKADYGKAFTSFAVMSVVLLVGLFAWGAQRVSDHQSIARLLAKIDQDAPDAVLCSFGVHESSWVYYARQPVKFVPTDQAADLDQEFSHGEQTIVLTTPEQLEQLPESVRSQLVEVAREPYFLKDHPLIALRPTAKLVEVASGKKASSR
;
A
#
# COMPACT_ATOMS: atom_id res chain seq x y z
N MET A 1 31.09 -3.18 -16.48
CA MET A 1 30.32 -3.53 -15.27
C MET A 1 30.09 -2.27 -14.45
N ALA A 2 28.85 -1.82 -14.27
CA ALA A 2 28.57 -0.74 -13.34
C ALA A 2 28.99 -1.20 -11.93
N SER A 3 29.69 -0.33 -11.18
CA SER A 3 30.10 -0.63 -9.81
C SER A 3 28.84 -0.75 -8.93
N ALA A 4 28.92 -1.43 -7.79
CA ALA A 4 27.80 -1.49 -6.85
C ALA A 4 27.29 -0.09 -6.46
N LYS A 5 28.19 0.89 -6.40
CA LYS A 5 27.85 2.32 -6.19
C LYS A 5 27.05 2.90 -7.34
N GLY A 6 27.37 2.54 -8.59
CA GLY A 6 26.62 2.98 -9.78
C GLY A 6 25.18 2.43 -9.80
N ASN A 7 24.99 1.16 -9.45
CA ASN A 7 23.67 0.54 -9.35
C ASN A 7 22.80 1.20 -8.26
N LEU A 8 23.39 1.49 -7.09
CA LEU A 8 22.70 2.21 -6.02
C LEU A 8 22.30 3.61 -6.45
N GLY A 9 23.22 4.37 -7.08
CA GLY A 9 22.93 5.71 -7.60
C GLY A 9 21.80 5.70 -8.62
N LEU A 10 21.77 4.70 -9.53
CA LEU A 10 20.69 4.54 -10.50
C LEU A 10 19.34 4.29 -9.80
N LEU A 11 19.29 3.37 -8.83
CA LEU A 11 18.06 3.04 -8.12
C LEU A 11 17.56 4.20 -7.23
N ILE A 12 18.45 4.96 -6.60
CA ILE A 12 18.11 6.19 -5.89
C ILE A 12 17.51 7.21 -6.85
N GLY A 13 18.19 7.51 -7.96
CA GLY A 13 17.68 8.45 -8.97
C GLY A 13 16.34 8.02 -9.55
N LEU A 14 16.18 6.73 -9.87
CA LEU A 14 14.93 6.16 -10.34
C LEU A 14 13.80 6.32 -9.31
N SER A 15 14.06 5.99 -8.04
CA SER A 15 13.09 6.12 -6.96
C SER A 15 12.71 7.57 -6.69
N LEU A 16 13.67 8.50 -6.76
CA LEU A 16 13.39 9.93 -6.64
C LEU A 16 12.46 10.40 -7.76
N ILE A 17 12.72 9.99 -9.00
CA ILE A 17 11.88 10.33 -10.15
C ILE A 17 10.46 9.76 -9.99
N VAL A 18 10.32 8.48 -9.64
CA VAL A 18 9.01 7.83 -9.60
C VAL A 18 8.21 8.20 -8.36
N PHE A 19 8.85 8.28 -7.18
CA PHE A 19 8.11 8.45 -5.93
C PHE A 19 7.96 9.90 -5.48
N PHE A 20 8.90 10.79 -5.84
CA PHE A 20 8.90 12.16 -5.32
C PHE A 20 8.42 13.21 -6.33
N THR A 21 8.44 12.92 -7.65
CA THR A 21 7.97 13.89 -8.65
C THR A 21 6.49 14.24 -8.39
N ASN A 22 6.22 15.51 -8.15
CA ASN A 22 4.87 16.04 -7.84
C ASN A 22 4.16 15.31 -6.70
N LEU A 23 4.88 14.90 -5.64
CA LEU A 23 4.32 14.13 -4.53
C LEU A 23 3.27 14.93 -3.73
N GLY A 24 3.45 16.22 -3.59
CA GLY A 24 2.55 17.12 -2.88
C GLY A 24 1.53 17.86 -3.76
N GLY A 25 1.58 17.67 -5.09
CA GLY A 25 0.66 18.38 -6.00
C GLY A 25 -0.79 17.92 -5.87
N PRO A 26 -1.10 16.64 -6.08
CA PRO A 26 -2.45 16.12 -5.94
C PRO A 26 -2.94 16.20 -4.48
N LYS A 27 -4.20 16.64 -4.28
CA LYS A 27 -4.87 16.60 -3.00
C LYS A 27 -4.84 15.22 -2.39
N LEU A 28 -4.96 15.13 -1.05
CA LEU A 28 -5.06 13.84 -0.38
C LEU A 28 -6.28 13.08 -0.89
N TRP A 29 -6.04 11.83 -1.27
CA TRP A 29 -7.01 11.01 -1.96
C TRP A 29 -7.63 9.98 -1.02
N ASP A 30 -8.90 9.64 -1.30
CA ASP A 30 -9.64 8.64 -0.57
C ASP A 30 -9.85 8.97 0.93
N ARG A 31 -10.63 8.11 1.58
CA ARG A 31 -10.94 8.25 3.00
C ARG A 31 -9.71 8.08 3.89
N ASP A 32 -8.74 7.24 3.49
CA ASP A 32 -7.62 6.85 4.35
C ASP A 32 -6.52 7.90 4.43
N GLU A 33 -6.13 8.56 3.32
CA GLU A 33 -5.06 9.58 3.39
C GLU A 33 -5.44 10.77 4.28
N PRO A 34 -6.60 11.44 4.10
CA PRO A 34 -6.99 12.55 4.95
C PRO A 34 -7.17 12.16 6.42
N ARG A 35 -7.71 10.95 6.67
CA ARG A 35 -7.87 10.44 8.05
C ARG A 35 -6.54 10.24 8.75
N ASN A 36 -5.56 9.67 8.06
CA ASN A 36 -4.24 9.45 8.64
C ASN A 36 -3.49 10.76 8.83
N ALA A 37 -3.56 11.64 7.84
CA ALA A 37 -2.92 12.94 7.85
C ALA A 37 -3.52 13.86 8.94
N GLY A 38 -4.85 13.90 9.05
CA GLY A 38 -5.57 14.64 10.09
C GLY A 38 -5.29 14.11 11.49
N CYS A 39 -5.26 12.77 11.65
CA CYS A 39 -4.91 12.16 12.94
C CYS A 39 -3.52 12.61 13.42
N ALA A 40 -2.51 12.65 12.53
CA ALA A 40 -1.19 13.13 12.90
C ALA A 40 -1.19 14.63 13.29
N ILE A 41 -2.04 15.45 12.67
CA ILE A 41 -2.21 16.86 13.03
C ILE A 41 -2.84 16.99 14.42
N GLU A 42 -3.92 16.26 14.69
CA GLU A 42 -4.59 16.30 15.99
C GLU A 42 -3.67 15.81 17.12
N MET A 43 -2.84 14.79 16.86
CA MET A 43 -1.82 14.35 17.81
C MET A 43 -0.78 15.45 18.14
N ILE A 44 -0.37 16.25 17.14
CA ILE A 44 0.52 17.42 17.35
C ILE A 44 -0.22 18.48 18.18
N GLN A 45 -1.43 18.85 17.80
CA GLN A 45 -2.22 19.90 18.47
C GLN A 45 -2.53 19.55 19.92
N ALA A 46 -2.85 18.27 20.19
CA ALA A 46 -3.09 17.77 21.54
C ALA A 46 -1.81 17.52 22.34
N ASN A 47 -0.62 17.63 21.72
CA ASN A 47 0.65 17.18 22.28
C ASN A 47 0.58 15.74 22.87
N ASP A 48 -0.20 14.88 22.21
CA ASP A 48 -0.38 13.47 22.60
C ASP A 48 0.10 12.54 21.48
N TRP A 49 1.29 11.99 21.63
CA TRP A 49 1.92 11.09 20.66
C TRP A 49 1.57 9.61 20.87
N VAL A 50 0.63 9.34 21.79
CA VAL A 50 0.28 7.98 22.22
C VAL A 50 -1.09 7.56 21.71
N VAL A 51 -2.12 8.39 21.89
CA VAL A 51 -3.52 8.05 21.59
C VAL A 51 -3.92 8.69 20.26
N PRO A 52 -4.04 7.92 19.17
CA PRO A 52 -4.50 8.46 17.89
C PRO A 52 -5.98 8.89 17.97
N ARG A 53 -6.26 10.11 17.51
CA ARG A 53 -7.62 10.64 17.34
C ARG A 53 -7.79 11.19 15.94
N PHE A 54 -9.02 11.23 15.49
CA PHE A 54 -9.40 11.88 14.23
C PHE A 54 -10.83 12.42 14.36
N ASN A 55 -10.99 13.71 14.13
CA ASN A 55 -12.25 14.44 14.32
C ASN A 55 -12.75 14.33 15.78
N ASP A 56 -11.83 14.49 16.73
CA ASP A 56 -12.00 14.32 18.17
C ASP A 56 -12.40 12.89 18.62
N GLU A 57 -12.57 11.95 17.70
CA GLU A 57 -12.91 10.56 18.00
C GLU A 57 -11.67 9.66 18.10
N LEU A 58 -11.77 8.62 18.96
CA LEU A 58 -10.71 7.64 19.12
C LEU A 58 -10.49 6.85 17.82
N ARG A 59 -9.26 6.89 17.28
CA ARG A 59 -8.93 6.19 16.05
C ARG A 59 -8.25 4.85 16.32
N THR A 60 -9.02 3.77 16.32
CA THR A 60 -8.55 2.40 16.64
C THR A 60 -8.07 1.60 15.43
N HIS A 61 -8.10 2.17 14.22
CA HIS A 61 -7.90 1.44 12.97
C HIS A 61 -6.46 0.99 12.73
N LYS A 62 -5.46 1.75 13.18
CA LYS A 62 -4.05 1.52 12.87
C LYS A 62 -3.15 1.86 14.06
N PRO A 63 -2.03 1.11 14.26
CA PRO A 63 -1.00 1.47 15.22
C PRO A 63 -0.24 2.74 14.83
N VAL A 64 0.60 3.21 15.72
CA VAL A 64 1.15 4.57 15.74
C VAL A 64 2.25 4.89 14.74
N MET A 65 2.94 3.90 14.17
CA MET A 65 4.17 4.11 13.38
C MET A 65 3.98 5.12 12.25
N LEU A 66 2.87 5.03 11.51
CA LEU A 66 2.60 5.96 10.42
C LEU A 66 2.46 7.40 10.95
N TYR A 67 1.75 7.59 12.05
CA TYR A 67 1.54 8.91 12.65
C TYR A 67 2.85 9.52 13.12
N TRP A 68 3.70 8.77 13.81
CA TRP A 68 5.03 9.26 14.22
C TRP A 68 5.89 9.68 13.03
N LEU A 69 5.87 8.92 11.94
CA LEU A 69 6.59 9.26 10.72
C LEU A 69 6.03 10.51 10.04
N MET A 70 4.71 10.70 10.05
CA MET A 70 4.07 11.92 9.56
C MET A 70 4.38 13.13 10.44
N ILE A 71 4.28 12.98 11.76
CA ILE A 71 4.63 14.05 12.72
C ILE A 71 6.07 14.52 12.48
N ALA A 72 7.02 13.61 12.36
CA ALA A 72 8.40 13.96 12.08
C ALA A 72 8.56 14.72 10.75
N ALA A 73 7.78 14.36 9.72
CA ALA A 73 7.77 15.07 8.45
C ALA A 73 7.09 16.46 8.57
N TYR A 74 6.01 16.58 9.32
CA TYR A 74 5.31 17.84 9.56
C TYR A 74 6.15 18.83 10.34
N GLU A 75 6.86 18.38 11.38
CA GLU A 75 7.79 19.21 12.14
C GLU A 75 8.98 19.69 11.28
N THR A 76 9.36 18.91 10.27
CA THR A 76 10.50 19.23 9.40
C THR A 76 10.13 20.15 8.22
N PHE A 77 9.00 19.87 7.56
CA PHE A 77 8.62 20.49 6.28
C PHE A 77 7.33 21.32 6.36
N GLY A 78 6.71 21.42 7.55
CA GLY A 78 5.38 21.98 7.71
C GLY A 78 4.28 21.01 7.24
N VAL A 79 3.03 21.34 7.56
CA VAL A 79 1.86 20.50 7.24
C VAL A 79 1.42 20.74 5.81
N SER A 80 1.53 19.70 4.98
CA SER A 80 1.16 19.71 3.55
C SER A 80 0.91 18.29 3.05
N GLU A 81 0.37 18.15 1.84
CA GLU A 81 0.22 16.86 1.15
C GLU A 81 1.59 16.19 0.91
N PHE A 82 2.63 17.00 0.64
CA PHE A 82 4.00 16.51 0.48
C PHE A 82 4.49 15.85 1.76
N SER A 83 4.44 16.54 2.88
CA SER A 83 4.95 16.03 4.15
C SER A 83 4.13 14.85 4.67
N ALA A 84 2.81 14.81 4.43
CA ALA A 84 1.97 13.66 4.73
C ALA A 84 2.43 12.37 4.02
N ARG A 85 2.92 12.47 2.78
CA ARG A 85 3.35 11.35 1.92
C ARG A 85 4.86 11.10 1.95
N PHE A 86 5.66 12.06 2.45
CA PHE A 86 7.13 12.02 2.41
C PHE A 86 7.71 10.74 3.00
N SER A 87 7.24 10.34 4.16
CA SER A 87 7.72 9.14 4.84
C SER A 87 7.47 7.87 4.03
N SER A 88 6.30 7.77 3.37
CA SER A 88 5.98 6.64 2.50
C SER A 88 6.90 6.59 1.28
N ALA A 89 7.21 7.72 0.66
CA ALA A 89 8.10 7.80 -0.48
C ALA A 89 9.55 7.43 -0.10
N LEU A 90 10.02 7.92 1.05
CA LEU A 90 11.34 7.59 1.57
C LEU A 90 11.46 6.09 1.87
N LEU A 91 10.48 5.51 2.58
CA LEU A 91 10.47 4.08 2.90
C LEU A 91 10.31 3.21 1.66
N GLY A 92 9.54 3.66 0.67
CA GLY A 92 9.46 3.02 -0.65
C GLY A 92 10.82 2.96 -1.35
N MET A 93 11.55 4.08 -1.39
CA MET A 93 12.91 4.12 -1.94
C MET A 93 13.86 3.18 -1.19
N LEU A 94 13.84 3.20 0.14
CA LEU A 94 14.66 2.31 0.96
C LEU A 94 14.31 0.84 0.73
N THR A 95 13.02 0.51 0.52
CA THR A 95 12.58 -0.86 0.16
C THR A 95 13.16 -1.31 -1.17
N VAL A 96 13.24 -0.43 -2.17
CA VAL A 96 13.89 -0.73 -3.47
C VAL A 96 15.37 -1.06 -3.26
N LEU A 97 16.08 -0.29 -2.44
CA LEU A 97 17.49 -0.53 -2.13
C LEU A 97 17.71 -1.84 -1.36
N LEU A 98 16.84 -2.15 -0.40
CA LEU A 98 16.87 -3.44 0.31
C LEU A 98 16.61 -4.61 -0.65
N THR A 99 15.64 -4.48 -1.55
CA THR A 99 15.31 -5.51 -2.55
C THR A 99 16.49 -5.75 -3.51
N TYR A 100 17.17 -4.68 -3.92
CA TYR A 100 18.42 -4.79 -4.68
C TYR A 100 19.47 -5.60 -3.93
N ASP A 101 19.73 -5.29 -2.65
CA ASP A 101 20.77 -5.96 -1.88
C ASP A 101 20.41 -7.42 -1.57
N ILE A 102 19.12 -7.72 -1.30
CA ILE A 102 18.61 -9.09 -1.19
C ILE A 102 18.88 -9.86 -2.50
N GLY A 103 18.49 -9.29 -3.64
CA GLY A 103 18.67 -9.93 -4.95
C GLY A 103 20.14 -10.16 -5.30
N ARG A 104 21.01 -9.20 -4.96
CA ARG A 104 22.46 -9.31 -5.13
C ARG A 104 23.07 -10.45 -4.29
N ARG A 105 22.54 -10.68 -3.08
CA ARG A 105 23.02 -11.74 -2.16
C ARG A 105 22.46 -13.11 -2.52
N LEU A 106 21.19 -13.17 -2.92
CA LEU A 106 20.53 -14.43 -3.26
C LEU A 106 20.92 -14.96 -4.64
N PHE A 107 21.21 -14.07 -5.58
CA PHE A 107 21.46 -14.42 -6.98
C PHE A 107 22.76 -13.77 -7.50
N ASP A 108 22.69 -12.56 -7.99
CA ASP A 108 23.80 -11.79 -8.52
C ASP A 108 23.47 -10.28 -8.60
N PRO A 109 24.48 -9.39 -8.79
CA PRO A 109 24.25 -7.93 -8.85
C PRO A 109 23.33 -7.47 -9.98
N LYS A 110 23.24 -8.21 -11.11
CA LYS A 110 22.35 -7.87 -12.22
C LYS A 110 20.90 -8.23 -11.88
N ALA A 111 20.68 -9.40 -11.31
CA ALA A 111 19.37 -9.83 -10.83
C ALA A 111 18.84 -8.88 -9.75
N GLY A 112 19.69 -8.48 -8.80
CA GLY A 112 19.35 -7.46 -7.80
C GLY A 112 18.97 -6.12 -8.43
N LEU A 113 19.74 -5.62 -9.41
CA LEU A 113 19.44 -4.37 -10.10
C LEU A 113 18.09 -4.42 -10.81
N TRP A 114 17.82 -5.49 -11.56
CA TRP A 114 16.52 -5.66 -12.22
C TRP A 114 15.38 -5.82 -11.22
N ALA A 115 15.61 -6.48 -10.08
CA ALA A 115 14.60 -6.57 -9.02
C ALA A 115 14.26 -5.19 -8.44
N GLY A 116 15.26 -4.34 -8.19
CA GLY A 116 15.05 -2.96 -7.76
C GLY A 116 14.30 -2.12 -8.80
N ILE A 117 14.66 -2.23 -10.08
CA ILE A 117 13.97 -1.53 -11.19
C ILE A 117 12.51 -2.03 -11.29
N CYS A 118 12.28 -3.34 -11.28
CA CYS A 118 10.94 -3.92 -11.32
C CYS A 118 10.08 -3.39 -10.16
N LEU A 119 10.58 -3.41 -8.94
CA LEU A 119 9.84 -2.95 -7.77
C LEU A 119 9.53 -1.46 -7.85
N ALA A 120 10.54 -0.62 -8.17
CA ALA A 120 10.38 0.83 -8.27
C ALA A 120 9.39 1.25 -9.36
N THR A 121 9.15 0.38 -10.34
CA THR A 121 8.27 0.64 -11.48
C THR A 121 7.05 -0.29 -11.52
N THR A 122 6.62 -0.78 -10.36
CA THR A 122 5.39 -1.57 -10.17
C THR A 122 4.25 -0.67 -9.71
N LEU A 123 3.10 -0.75 -10.36
CA LEU A 123 1.95 0.16 -10.16
C LEU A 123 1.55 0.24 -8.68
N MET A 124 1.15 -0.88 -8.06
CA MET A 124 0.59 -0.86 -6.70
C MET A 124 1.65 -0.58 -5.63
N PHE A 125 2.92 -0.93 -5.87
CA PHE A 125 4.01 -0.53 -4.99
C PHE A 125 4.24 0.99 -5.05
N THR A 126 4.15 1.58 -6.25
CA THR A 126 4.23 3.04 -6.41
C THR A 126 3.05 3.74 -5.73
N VAL A 127 1.83 3.19 -5.80
CA VAL A 127 0.68 3.69 -5.02
C VAL A 127 1.03 3.69 -3.53
N ALA A 128 1.48 2.55 -2.99
CA ALA A 128 1.82 2.45 -1.56
C ALA A 128 2.96 3.41 -1.15
N ALA A 129 3.98 3.57 -2.00
CA ALA A 129 5.11 4.47 -1.75
C ALA A 129 4.72 5.96 -1.84
N ARG A 130 3.62 6.31 -2.52
CA ARG A 130 3.17 7.69 -2.69
C ARG A 130 1.95 8.07 -1.86
N ALA A 131 1.36 7.11 -1.14
CA ALA A 131 0.16 7.34 -0.34
C ALA A 131 0.49 7.54 1.14
N ALA A 132 -0.27 8.40 1.81
CA ALA A 132 -0.21 8.63 3.25
C ALA A 132 -0.93 7.49 4.02
N THR A 133 -0.45 6.24 3.83
CA THR A 133 -1.04 5.01 4.37
C THR A 133 -0.01 4.14 5.08
N PRO A 134 -0.41 3.22 5.98
CA PRO A 134 0.51 2.35 6.70
C PRO A 134 1.14 1.24 5.83
N ASP A 135 0.80 1.18 4.53
CA ASP A 135 1.31 0.12 3.65
C ASP A 135 2.81 0.25 3.40
N ALA A 136 3.31 1.45 3.09
CA ALA A 136 4.75 1.65 2.87
C ALA A 136 5.60 1.33 4.11
N PRO A 137 5.29 1.78 5.33
CA PRO A 137 5.99 1.35 6.55
C PRO A 137 5.96 -0.17 6.76
N LEU A 138 4.81 -0.83 6.56
CA LEU A 138 4.72 -2.28 6.67
C LEU A 138 5.63 -2.98 5.66
N ILE A 139 5.55 -2.61 4.37
CA ILE A 139 6.37 -3.22 3.31
C ILE A 139 7.85 -3.05 3.61
N PHE A 140 8.26 -1.85 4.04
CA PHE A 140 9.64 -1.56 4.38
C PHE A 140 10.16 -2.41 5.54
N PHE A 141 9.46 -2.45 6.68
CA PHE A 141 9.93 -3.22 7.83
C PHE A 141 9.87 -4.73 7.60
N VAL A 142 8.91 -5.23 6.82
CA VAL A 142 8.91 -6.62 6.35
C VAL A 142 10.12 -6.89 5.47
N ALA A 143 10.39 -6.06 4.47
CA ALA A 143 11.55 -6.21 3.59
C ALA A 143 12.88 -6.08 4.37
N ALA A 144 12.96 -5.18 5.35
CA ALA A 144 14.12 -5.03 6.24
C ALA A 144 14.33 -6.28 7.11
N GLY A 145 13.27 -6.86 7.65
CA GLY A 145 13.33 -8.14 8.35
C GLY A 145 13.83 -9.26 7.45
N MET A 146 13.30 -9.37 6.22
CA MET A 146 13.77 -10.36 5.25
C MET A 146 15.23 -10.10 4.82
N TRP A 147 15.64 -8.84 4.72
CA TRP A 147 17.03 -8.48 4.47
C TRP A 147 17.97 -8.93 5.60
N VAL A 148 17.61 -8.65 6.85
CA VAL A 148 18.35 -9.14 8.03
C VAL A 148 18.44 -10.67 8.00
N TYR A 149 17.32 -11.34 7.72
CA TYR A 149 17.28 -12.80 7.61
C TYR A 149 18.25 -13.30 6.53
N VAL A 150 18.21 -12.73 5.32
CA VAL A 150 19.11 -13.14 4.20
C VAL A 150 20.57 -12.88 4.55
N CYS A 151 20.89 -11.74 5.18
CA CYS A 151 22.27 -11.42 5.57
C CYS A 151 22.91 -12.45 6.51
N PHE A 152 22.12 -13.07 7.38
CA PHE A 152 22.65 -13.97 8.41
C PHE A 152 22.35 -15.45 8.17
N SER A 153 21.51 -15.78 7.17
CA SER A 153 21.05 -17.16 6.94
C SER A 153 21.52 -17.75 5.62
N PHE A 154 21.86 -16.92 4.63
CA PHE A 154 22.36 -17.39 3.34
C PHE A 154 23.88 -17.25 3.28
N PRO A 155 24.61 -18.27 2.74
CA PRO A 155 26.05 -18.17 2.55
C PRO A 155 26.38 -17.06 1.54
N LYS A 156 27.56 -16.45 1.67
CA LYS A 156 28.08 -15.55 0.63
C LYS A 156 28.34 -16.37 -0.65
N SER A 157 28.15 -15.73 -1.80
CA SER A 157 28.18 -16.39 -3.13
C SER A 157 29.42 -17.22 -3.45
N ASP A 158 30.53 -17.03 -2.72
CA ASP A 158 31.80 -17.73 -2.93
C ASP A 158 32.02 -18.90 -1.96
N GLU A 159 31.22 -19.04 -0.92
CA GLU A 159 31.22 -20.21 -0.06
C GLU A 159 30.21 -21.22 -0.63
N GLU A 160 30.71 -22.33 -1.21
CA GLU A 160 29.86 -23.46 -1.54
C GLU A 160 28.98 -23.80 -0.35
N SER A 161 27.70 -24.09 -0.62
CA SER A 161 26.74 -24.51 0.40
C SER A 161 27.32 -25.71 1.14
N SER A 162 28.03 -25.47 2.23
CA SER A 162 28.59 -26.56 3.05
C SER A 162 27.45 -27.48 3.43
N PRO A 163 27.66 -28.81 3.32
CA PRO A 163 26.72 -29.79 3.84
C PRO A 163 26.49 -29.47 5.33
N GLY A 164 25.33 -28.87 5.68
CA GLY A 164 25.02 -28.41 7.04
C GLY A 164 24.64 -26.94 7.16
N SER A 165 24.47 -26.18 6.06
CA SER A 165 23.91 -24.81 6.15
C SER A 165 22.51 -24.89 6.75
N THR A 166 22.32 -24.24 7.91
CA THR A 166 21.08 -24.33 8.68
C THR A 166 20.00 -23.39 8.16
N TYR A 167 20.32 -22.51 7.21
CA TYR A 167 19.44 -21.43 6.68
C TYR A 167 18.72 -20.63 7.77
N TYR A 168 19.33 -20.51 8.96
CA TYR A 168 18.78 -19.71 10.07
C TYR A 168 19.90 -19.03 10.84
N PRO A 169 19.67 -17.79 11.39
CA PRO A 169 20.71 -17.06 12.10
C PRO A 169 21.29 -17.84 13.28
N ARG A 170 22.61 -17.92 13.36
CA ARG A 170 23.31 -18.75 14.37
C ARG A 170 23.30 -18.11 15.76
N HIS A 171 23.56 -16.80 15.81
CA HIS A 171 23.68 -16.09 17.09
C HIS A 171 22.32 -15.52 17.55
N TRP A 172 22.11 -15.49 18.85
CA TRP A 172 20.88 -15.01 19.45
C TRP A 172 20.58 -13.53 19.09
N TRP A 173 21.59 -12.66 19.05
CA TRP A 173 21.42 -11.24 18.70
C TRP A 173 20.96 -11.02 17.25
N GLN A 174 21.33 -11.91 16.35
CA GLN A 174 20.86 -11.88 14.95
C GLN A 174 19.36 -12.16 14.86
N VAL A 175 18.90 -13.14 15.67
CA VAL A 175 17.47 -13.45 15.81
C VAL A 175 16.75 -12.28 16.49
N ALA A 176 17.33 -11.73 17.55
CA ALA A 176 16.76 -10.57 18.23
C ALA A 176 16.66 -9.35 17.31
N LEU A 177 17.68 -9.08 16.50
CA LEU A 177 17.63 -8.00 15.50
C LEU A 177 16.53 -8.24 14.46
N LEU A 178 16.42 -9.45 13.91
CA LEU A 178 15.38 -9.84 12.96
C LEU A 178 13.98 -9.53 13.52
N TYR A 179 13.69 -10.07 14.72
CA TYR A 179 12.36 -9.92 15.29
C TYR A 179 12.11 -8.54 15.93
N GLY A 180 13.16 -7.83 16.32
CA GLY A 180 13.08 -6.41 16.68
C GLY A 180 12.63 -5.53 15.51
N VAL A 181 13.19 -5.76 14.31
CA VAL A 181 12.75 -5.08 13.08
C VAL A 181 11.30 -5.44 12.74
N LEU A 182 10.90 -6.71 12.90
CA LEU A 182 9.51 -7.12 12.70
C LEU A 182 8.57 -6.52 13.76
N GLY A 183 9.08 -6.17 14.96
CA GLY A 183 8.35 -5.38 15.96
C GLY A 183 7.94 -3.99 15.44
N LEU A 184 8.80 -3.34 14.63
CA LEU A 184 8.43 -2.08 13.93
C LEU A 184 7.36 -2.32 12.87
N ALA A 185 7.37 -3.47 12.19
CA ALA A 185 6.28 -3.85 11.28
C ALA A 185 4.95 -4.05 12.03
N VAL A 186 4.98 -4.59 13.26
CA VAL A 186 3.80 -4.69 14.14
C VAL A 186 3.27 -3.30 14.50
N LEU A 187 4.13 -2.35 14.82
CA LEU A 187 3.73 -0.95 15.08
C LEU A 187 3.20 -0.24 13.82
N SER A 188 3.45 -0.78 12.62
CA SER A 188 2.95 -0.21 11.36
C SER A 188 1.52 -0.67 11.02
N LYS A 189 1.21 -1.97 11.15
CA LYS A 189 -0.10 -2.52 10.73
C LYS A 189 -0.59 -3.67 11.61
N GLY A 190 -0.01 -3.86 12.80
CA GLY A 190 -0.42 -4.88 13.76
C GLY A 190 0.19 -6.26 13.52
N PRO A 191 -0.45 -7.34 14.02
CA PRO A 191 0.13 -8.69 14.07
C PRO A 191 0.60 -9.25 12.72
N VAL A 192 0.02 -8.81 11.62
CA VAL A 192 0.40 -9.23 10.25
C VAL A 192 1.88 -8.98 9.96
N GLY A 193 2.46 -7.92 10.57
CA GLY A 193 3.87 -7.57 10.43
C GLY A 193 4.84 -8.56 11.08
N LEU A 194 4.37 -9.41 11.98
CA LEU A 194 5.16 -10.48 12.62
C LEU A 194 4.79 -11.85 12.05
N VAL A 195 3.48 -12.15 11.98
CA VAL A 195 2.98 -13.50 11.67
C VAL A 195 3.37 -13.94 10.27
N LEU A 196 3.13 -13.13 9.25
CA LEU A 196 3.40 -13.53 7.87
C LEU A 196 4.90 -13.61 7.54
N PRO A 197 5.77 -12.66 7.92
CA PRO A 197 7.22 -12.82 7.77
C PRO A 197 7.77 -14.05 8.50
N THR A 198 7.31 -14.33 9.70
CA THR A 198 7.69 -15.54 10.45
C THR A 198 7.22 -16.80 9.73
N ALA A 199 6.00 -16.79 9.18
CA ALA A 199 5.46 -17.91 8.39
C ALA A 199 6.25 -18.13 7.08
N ILE A 200 6.74 -17.08 6.42
CA ILE A 200 7.60 -17.19 5.24
C ILE A 200 8.89 -17.93 5.59
N ILE A 201 9.58 -17.49 6.64
CA ILE A 201 10.81 -18.12 7.14
C ILE A 201 10.53 -19.56 7.57
N GLY A 202 9.45 -19.79 8.30
CA GLY A 202 9.02 -21.11 8.75
C GLY A 202 8.74 -22.06 7.59
N MET A 203 7.97 -21.64 6.61
CA MET A 203 7.66 -22.42 5.40
C MET A 203 8.95 -22.77 4.62
N PHE A 204 9.82 -21.80 4.43
CA PHE A 204 11.11 -22.02 3.80
C PHE A 204 11.94 -23.06 4.55
N LEU A 205 12.05 -22.96 5.87
CA LEU A 205 12.77 -23.93 6.70
C LEU A 205 12.10 -25.30 6.71
N LEU A 206 10.78 -25.38 6.75
CA LEU A 206 10.04 -26.65 6.65
C LEU A 206 10.35 -27.38 5.34
N ILE A 207 10.51 -26.67 4.23
CA ILE A 207 10.87 -27.26 2.94
C ILE A 207 12.34 -27.64 2.90
N MET A 208 13.24 -26.73 3.28
CA MET A 208 14.69 -26.93 3.13
C MET A 208 15.29 -27.95 4.12
N ARG A 209 14.64 -28.17 5.26
CA ARG A 209 15.07 -29.13 6.29
C ARG A 209 14.35 -30.47 6.22
N LEU A 210 13.54 -30.66 5.17
CA LEU A 210 12.82 -31.91 4.99
C LEU A 210 13.81 -33.05 4.73
N PRO A 211 13.76 -34.17 5.48
CA PRO A 211 14.60 -35.32 5.21
C PRO A 211 14.39 -35.85 3.79
N ALA A 212 15.48 -36.32 3.17
CA ALA A 212 15.42 -36.96 1.87
C ALA A 212 14.39 -38.11 1.89
N SER A 213 13.67 -38.29 0.81
CA SER A 213 12.74 -39.40 0.61
C SER A 213 13.05 -40.08 -0.69
N GLU A 214 12.80 -41.39 -0.74
CA GLU A 214 12.86 -42.12 -2.00
C GLU A 214 11.80 -41.57 -2.97
N PRO A 215 12.14 -41.46 -4.26
CA PRO A 215 11.22 -41.04 -5.29
C PRO A 215 10.10 -42.08 -5.45
N THR A 216 8.87 -41.67 -5.17
CA THR A 216 7.69 -42.51 -5.36
C THR A 216 6.94 -42.03 -6.61
N SER A 217 6.59 -43.00 -7.47
CA SER A 217 5.98 -42.76 -8.78
C SER A 217 4.44 -42.61 -8.77
N SER A 218 3.79 -42.74 -7.62
CA SER A 218 2.33 -42.68 -7.50
C SER A 218 1.82 -41.24 -7.34
N TRP A 219 0.68 -40.91 -7.95
CA TRP A 219 0.02 -39.62 -7.79
C TRP A 219 -0.40 -39.34 -6.31
N LEU A 220 -0.79 -40.39 -5.58
CA LEU A 220 -1.04 -40.30 -4.15
C LEU A 220 0.21 -39.87 -3.38
N ALA A 221 1.37 -40.41 -3.74
CA ALA A 221 2.63 -40.05 -3.12
C ALA A 221 3.03 -38.60 -3.39
N TRP A 222 2.61 -38.02 -4.50
CA TRP A 222 2.76 -36.59 -4.76
C TRP A 222 2.00 -35.73 -3.73
N PHE A 223 0.72 -36.04 -3.45
CA PHE A 223 -0.05 -35.36 -2.40
C PHE A 223 0.54 -35.56 -1.00
N VAL A 224 0.96 -36.79 -0.69
CA VAL A 224 1.65 -37.08 0.58
C VAL A 224 2.95 -36.28 0.69
N SER A 225 3.69 -36.11 -0.40
CA SER A 225 4.92 -35.30 -0.42
C SER A 225 4.66 -33.82 -0.13
N LEU A 226 3.54 -33.26 -0.58
CA LEU A 226 3.12 -31.89 -0.26
C LEU A 226 2.76 -31.71 1.22
N ALA A 227 2.24 -32.76 1.87
CA ALA A 227 1.89 -32.72 3.30
C ALA A 227 3.11 -32.95 4.23
N ARG A 228 4.20 -33.54 3.73
CA ARG A 228 5.40 -33.87 4.54
C ARG A 228 5.98 -32.70 5.33
N PRO A 229 6.09 -31.45 4.79
CA PRO A 229 6.57 -30.31 5.57
C PRO A 229 5.77 -30.08 6.85
N PHE A 230 4.49 -30.46 6.86
CA PHE A 230 3.56 -30.27 7.97
C PHE A 230 3.43 -31.46 8.90
N TYR A 231 4.25 -32.51 8.77
CA TYR A 231 4.25 -33.62 9.72
C TYR A 231 4.53 -33.12 11.13
N PRO A 232 3.69 -33.47 12.12
CA PRO A 232 3.68 -32.80 13.43
C PRO A 232 5.05 -32.71 14.10
N LEU A 233 5.82 -33.79 14.06
CA LEU A 233 7.16 -33.81 14.67
C LEU A 233 8.15 -32.92 13.92
N HIS A 234 8.12 -32.91 12.58
CA HIS A 234 8.97 -32.05 11.76
C HIS A 234 8.61 -30.57 11.94
N PHE A 235 7.31 -30.28 11.95
CA PHE A 235 6.78 -28.95 12.20
C PHE A 235 7.24 -28.41 13.56
N LEU A 236 6.97 -29.15 14.64
CA LEU A 236 7.36 -28.74 16.00
C LEU A 236 8.86 -28.56 16.16
N LYS A 237 9.69 -29.47 15.60
CA LYS A 237 11.14 -29.32 15.60
C LYS A 237 11.59 -28.07 14.85
N THR A 238 10.95 -27.73 13.76
CA THR A 238 11.29 -26.53 12.97
C THR A 238 10.88 -25.26 13.70
N VAL A 239 9.66 -25.22 14.27
CA VAL A 239 9.21 -24.08 15.10
C VAL A 239 10.16 -23.86 16.28
N TRP A 240 10.54 -24.92 16.99
CA TRP A 240 11.48 -24.80 18.13
C TRP A 240 12.86 -24.32 17.70
N PHE A 241 13.32 -24.78 16.53
CA PHE A 241 14.58 -24.34 15.94
C PHE A 241 14.59 -22.83 15.64
N MET A 242 13.45 -22.24 15.34
CA MET A 242 13.31 -20.79 15.11
C MET A 242 13.39 -19.95 16.40
N ARG A 243 13.63 -20.58 17.56
CA ARG A 243 13.75 -19.89 18.88
C ARG A 243 12.55 -18.99 19.18
N PRO A 244 11.32 -19.50 19.24
CA PRO A 244 10.09 -18.71 19.32
C PRO A 244 10.03 -17.80 20.55
N ILE A 245 10.58 -18.22 21.70
CA ILE A 245 10.62 -17.40 22.91
C ILE A 245 11.43 -16.13 22.67
N LEU A 246 12.64 -16.27 22.10
CA LEU A 246 13.49 -15.12 21.78
C LEU A 246 12.82 -14.19 20.74
N ALA A 247 12.16 -14.78 19.76
CA ALA A 247 11.41 -14.03 18.74
C ALA A 247 10.30 -13.18 19.35
N ILE A 248 9.48 -13.77 20.24
CA ILE A 248 8.38 -13.07 20.94
C ILE A 248 8.94 -11.96 21.84
N VAL A 249 9.98 -12.26 22.60
CA VAL A 249 10.60 -11.28 23.52
C VAL A 249 11.20 -10.11 22.73
N ALA A 250 11.97 -10.38 21.67
CA ALA A 250 12.60 -9.33 20.87
C ALA A 250 11.57 -8.43 20.15
N CYS A 251 10.53 -9.02 19.58
CA CYS A 251 9.43 -8.27 19.00
C CYS A 251 8.66 -7.47 20.06
N GLY A 252 8.40 -8.10 21.22
CA GLY A 252 7.69 -7.48 22.33
C GLY A 252 8.41 -6.27 22.91
N ILE A 253 9.73 -6.33 23.09
CA ILE A 253 10.54 -5.19 23.57
C ILE A 253 10.32 -3.95 22.69
N VAL A 254 10.12 -4.13 21.38
CA VAL A 254 9.92 -3.02 20.44
C VAL A 254 8.44 -2.60 20.36
N ALA A 255 7.52 -3.56 20.26
CA ALA A 255 6.12 -3.25 19.99
C ALA A 255 5.31 -2.98 21.28
N LEU A 256 5.48 -3.77 22.32
CA LEU A 256 4.65 -3.71 23.53
C LEU A 256 4.68 -2.37 24.28
N PRO A 257 5.81 -1.62 24.37
CA PRO A 257 5.81 -0.37 25.12
C PRO A 257 4.69 0.58 24.69
N TRP A 258 4.50 0.76 23.38
CA TRP A 258 3.42 1.62 22.90
C TRP A 258 2.03 1.00 23.15
N TYR A 259 1.84 -0.31 22.89
CA TYR A 259 0.56 -0.97 23.14
C TYR A 259 0.15 -0.92 24.62
N VAL A 260 1.10 -1.09 25.55
CA VAL A 260 0.84 -0.96 26.98
C VAL A 260 0.49 0.49 27.33
N TRP A 261 1.20 1.45 26.75
CA TRP A 261 0.98 2.86 27.03
C TRP A 261 -0.40 3.34 26.52
N VAL A 262 -0.78 2.99 25.30
CA VAL A 262 -2.12 3.35 24.78
C VAL A 262 -3.22 2.64 25.57
N ALA A 263 -3.04 1.38 25.95
CA ALA A 263 -3.99 0.64 26.80
C ALA A 263 -4.18 1.29 28.18
N ALA A 264 -3.10 1.79 28.78
CA ALA A 264 -3.16 2.47 30.07
C ALA A 264 -3.87 3.84 30.00
N ARG A 265 -3.86 4.50 28.82
CA ARG A 265 -4.55 5.77 28.62
C ARG A 265 -6.00 5.60 28.17
N ASP A 266 -6.26 4.69 27.24
CA ASP A 266 -7.61 4.39 26.76
C ASP A 266 -7.68 2.92 26.27
N PHE A 267 -8.19 2.04 27.12
CA PHE A 267 -8.28 0.61 26.83
C PHE A 267 -9.21 0.29 25.65
N ARG A 268 -10.19 1.16 25.33
CA ARG A 268 -11.09 1.02 24.19
C ARG A 268 -10.31 0.97 22.86
N TRP A 269 -9.11 1.58 22.82
CA TRP A 269 -8.25 1.49 21.66
C TRP A 269 -7.84 0.03 21.38
N ILE A 270 -7.46 -0.72 22.41
CA ILE A 270 -7.06 -2.14 22.31
C ILE A 270 -8.25 -3.00 21.84
N GLU A 271 -9.42 -2.81 22.43
CA GLU A 271 -10.64 -3.54 22.05
C GLU A 271 -10.99 -3.28 20.58
N GLY A 272 -11.11 -2.04 20.15
CA GLY A 272 -11.41 -1.68 18.77
C GLY A 272 -10.35 -2.20 17.80
N PHE A 273 -9.06 -2.09 18.12
CA PHE A 273 -8.00 -2.54 17.22
C PHE A 273 -7.97 -4.07 17.07
N PHE A 274 -7.94 -4.83 18.17
CA PHE A 274 -7.77 -6.28 18.09
C PHE A 274 -9.06 -7.01 17.74
N LEU A 275 -10.22 -6.62 18.31
CA LEU A 275 -11.47 -7.31 18.08
C LEU A 275 -12.12 -6.87 16.76
N GLU A 276 -12.35 -5.58 16.57
CA GLU A 276 -13.09 -5.10 15.39
C GLU A 276 -12.21 -5.09 14.12
N HIS A 277 -11.01 -4.48 14.21
CA HIS A 277 -10.19 -4.22 13.03
C HIS A 277 -9.22 -5.35 12.65
N ASN A 278 -8.99 -6.34 13.51
CA ASN A 278 -8.17 -7.51 13.17
C ASN A 278 -8.98 -8.81 13.16
N LEU A 279 -9.61 -9.20 14.26
CA LEU A 279 -10.28 -10.48 14.34
C LEU A 279 -11.54 -10.53 13.46
N ASN A 280 -12.44 -9.54 13.60
CA ASN A 280 -13.68 -9.52 12.81
C ASN A 280 -13.39 -9.42 11.30
N ARG A 281 -12.39 -8.60 10.88
CA ARG A 281 -11.99 -8.52 9.47
C ARG A 281 -11.42 -9.82 8.90
N ALA A 282 -10.86 -10.69 9.73
CA ALA A 282 -10.35 -11.98 9.27
C ALA A 282 -11.48 -12.98 9.01
N VAL A 283 -12.55 -12.94 9.80
CA VAL A 283 -13.65 -13.93 9.79
C VAL A 283 -14.94 -13.44 9.11
N THR A 284 -15.14 -12.12 8.99
CA THR A 284 -16.32 -11.53 8.33
C THR A 284 -15.91 -10.51 7.27
N ALA A 285 -16.70 -10.40 6.20
CA ALA A 285 -16.50 -9.34 5.21
C ALA A 285 -16.86 -7.99 5.85
N PHE A 286 -15.91 -7.08 5.92
CA PHE A 286 -16.07 -5.76 6.52
C PHE A 286 -16.29 -4.69 5.43
N GLU A 287 -17.22 -3.76 5.64
CA GLU A 287 -17.55 -2.65 4.71
C GLU A 287 -17.86 -3.10 3.26
N GLY A 288 -18.43 -4.30 3.07
CA GLY A 288 -18.77 -4.81 1.73
C GLY A 288 -17.58 -5.31 0.89
N HIS A 289 -16.35 -5.30 1.44
CA HIS A 289 -15.15 -5.76 0.75
C HIS A 289 -15.01 -7.28 0.79
N SER A 290 -15.84 -8.01 0.03
CA SER A 290 -15.74 -9.46 -0.18
C SER A 290 -15.24 -9.79 -1.58
N GLY A 291 -14.74 -11.01 -1.80
CA GLY A 291 -14.33 -11.45 -3.12
C GLY A 291 -13.96 -12.94 -3.15
N PRO A 292 -13.95 -13.55 -4.34
CA PRO A 292 -13.60 -14.96 -4.50
C PRO A 292 -12.12 -15.20 -4.14
N PRO A 293 -11.70 -16.44 -3.83
CA PRO A 293 -10.29 -16.77 -3.53
C PRO A 293 -9.30 -16.36 -4.63
N VAL A 294 -9.75 -16.33 -5.89
CA VAL A 294 -8.95 -15.91 -7.06
C VAL A 294 -8.75 -14.40 -7.16
N TYR A 295 -9.41 -13.60 -6.33
CA TYR A 295 -9.33 -12.13 -6.33
C TYR A 295 -7.88 -11.62 -6.37
N TYR A 296 -7.02 -12.16 -5.53
CA TYR A 296 -5.64 -11.68 -5.45
C TYR A 296 -4.77 -12.07 -6.63
N LEU A 297 -5.10 -13.10 -7.40
CA LEU A 297 -4.42 -13.38 -8.66
C LEU A 297 -4.65 -12.25 -9.65
N LEU A 298 -5.88 -11.77 -9.77
CA LEU A 298 -6.22 -10.62 -10.62
C LEU A 298 -5.62 -9.32 -10.05
N ALA A 299 -5.73 -9.11 -8.72
CA ALA A 299 -5.17 -7.94 -8.06
C ALA A 299 -3.65 -7.83 -8.26
N ILE A 300 -2.91 -8.95 -8.24
CA ILE A 300 -1.47 -8.98 -8.51
C ILE A 300 -1.19 -8.76 -10.00
N CYS A 301 -2.00 -9.28 -10.92
CA CYS A 301 -1.83 -9.00 -12.36
C CYS A 301 -1.93 -7.50 -12.66
N VAL A 302 -2.89 -6.81 -12.05
CA VAL A 302 -3.05 -5.36 -12.19
C VAL A 302 -2.00 -4.61 -11.36
N GLY A 303 -1.82 -4.99 -10.11
CA GLY A 303 -0.95 -4.28 -9.17
C GLY A 303 0.55 -4.41 -9.48
N PHE A 304 1.00 -5.52 -10.07
CA PHE A 304 2.38 -5.71 -10.50
C PHE A 304 2.63 -5.25 -11.95
N PHE A 305 1.62 -4.66 -12.59
CA PHE A 305 1.76 -4.07 -13.92
C PHE A 305 2.81 -2.93 -13.90
N PRO A 306 3.63 -2.75 -14.97
CA PRO A 306 3.57 -3.47 -16.23
C PRO A 306 4.33 -4.82 -16.26
N TRP A 307 5.09 -5.17 -15.22
CA TRP A 307 5.91 -6.40 -15.17
C TRP A 307 5.09 -7.70 -15.15
N SER A 308 3.83 -7.65 -14.79
CA SER A 308 2.92 -8.81 -14.77
C SER A 308 2.72 -9.46 -16.15
N VAL A 309 2.97 -8.75 -17.26
CA VAL A 309 2.92 -9.34 -18.62
C VAL A 309 3.91 -10.49 -18.79
N PHE A 310 4.97 -10.55 -17.96
CA PHE A 310 5.97 -11.60 -17.97
C PHE A 310 5.64 -12.80 -17.06
N PHE A 311 4.49 -12.84 -16.36
CA PHE A 311 4.19 -13.93 -15.43
C PHE A 311 4.22 -15.30 -16.07
N SER A 312 3.66 -15.46 -17.27
CA SER A 312 3.66 -16.75 -17.95
C SER A 312 5.06 -17.26 -18.28
N PRO A 313 5.94 -16.53 -19.00
CA PRO A 313 7.30 -16.99 -19.25
C PRO A 313 8.16 -17.11 -17.98
N LEU A 314 7.95 -16.23 -16.98
CA LEU A 314 8.60 -16.31 -15.67
C LEU A 314 8.26 -17.62 -14.96
N LEU A 315 6.99 -18.01 -14.90
CA LEU A 315 6.55 -19.25 -14.24
C LEU A 315 7.12 -20.49 -14.93
N VAL A 316 7.22 -20.48 -16.27
CA VAL A 316 7.83 -21.59 -17.00
C VAL A 316 9.32 -21.69 -16.70
N ASP A 317 10.09 -20.58 -16.73
CA ASP A 317 11.52 -20.60 -16.39
C ASP A 317 11.75 -20.98 -14.91
N LEU A 318 10.96 -20.43 -13.99
CA LEU A 318 11.02 -20.73 -12.56
C LEU A 318 10.79 -22.22 -12.27
N THR A 319 9.76 -22.83 -12.88
CA THR A 319 9.46 -24.25 -12.68
C THR A 319 10.58 -25.15 -13.21
N ARG A 320 11.21 -24.79 -14.33
CA ARG A 320 12.39 -25.50 -14.86
C ARG A 320 13.58 -25.41 -13.91
N GLN A 321 13.87 -24.21 -13.37
CA GLN A 321 14.98 -24.03 -12.44
C GLN A 321 14.76 -24.78 -11.12
N LEU A 322 13.54 -24.77 -10.58
CA LEU A 322 13.20 -25.52 -9.36
C LEU A 322 13.35 -27.03 -9.57
N LYS A 323 12.90 -27.56 -10.71
CA LYS A 323 13.06 -29.00 -11.06
C LYS A 323 14.54 -29.39 -11.25
N ALA A 324 15.34 -28.51 -11.85
CA ALA A 324 16.76 -28.75 -12.08
C ALA A 324 17.60 -28.70 -10.79
N LYS A 325 17.04 -28.29 -9.66
CA LYS A 325 17.75 -28.10 -8.37
C LYS A 325 19.07 -27.34 -8.53
N SER A 326 19.01 -26.20 -9.24
CA SER A 326 20.18 -25.35 -9.52
C SER A 326 20.88 -24.92 -8.23
N LYS A 327 22.12 -24.39 -8.31
CA LYS A 327 22.84 -23.80 -7.17
C LYS A 327 22.01 -22.74 -6.42
N GLN A 328 21.09 -22.08 -7.11
CA GLN A 328 20.19 -21.05 -6.54
C GLN A 328 18.87 -21.62 -6.01
N HIS A 329 18.72 -22.94 -5.88
CA HIS A 329 17.46 -23.60 -5.50
C HIS A 329 16.91 -23.06 -4.18
N ALA A 330 17.73 -22.92 -3.14
CA ALA A 330 17.31 -22.39 -1.85
C ALA A 330 16.80 -20.94 -1.97
N SER A 331 17.48 -20.08 -2.72
CA SER A 331 17.08 -18.70 -2.98
C SER A 331 15.75 -18.62 -3.72
N LEU A 332 15.52 -19.48 -4.71
CA LEU A 332 14.26 -19.58 -5.44
C LEU A 332 13.11 -20.04 -4.52
N VAL A 333 13.34 -21.09 -3.72
CA VAL A 333 12.35 -21.58 -2.75
C VAL A 333 11.99 -20.48 -1.74
N PHE A 334 12.98 -19.73 -1.24
CA PHE A 334 12.74 -18.61 -0.33
C PHE A 334 11.84 -17.53 -0.95
N CYS A 335 12.14 -17.10 -2.17
CA CYS A 335 11.30 -16.11 -2.87
C CYS A 335 9.89 -16.66 -3.16
N CYS A 336 9.77 -17.96 -3.53
CA CYS A 336 8.47 -18.62 -3.71
C CYS A 336 7.68 -18.66 -2.39
N CYS A 337 8.33 -18.96 -1.26
CA CYS A 337 7.68 -18.92 0.06
C CYS A 337 7.22 -17.50 0.40
N TRP A 338 8.03 -16.47 0.10
CA TRP A 338 7.64 -15.08 0.35
C TRP A 338 6.36 -14.72 -0.39
N VAL A 339 6.29 -15.00 -1.68
CA VAL A 339 5.09 -14.75 -2.50
C VAL A 339 3.93 -15.65 -2.08
N GLY A 340 4.18 -16.96 -1.94
CA GLY A 340 3.14 -17.97 -1.72
C GLY A 340 2.45 -17.87 -0.36
N VAL A 341 3.19 -17.63 0.71
CA VAL A 341 2.62 -17.50 2.06
C VAL A 341 1.72 -16.27 2.14
N TRP A 342 2.17 -15.12 1.63
CA TRP A 342 1.38 -13.89 1.64
C TRP A 342 0.12 -14.01 0.79
N LEU A 343 0.27 -14.50 -0.44
CA LEU A 343 -0.86 -14.76 -1.34
C LEU A 343 -1.87 -15.74 -0.73
N GLY A 344 -1.39 -16.86 -0.18
CA GLY A 344 -2.24 -17.89 0.43
C GLY A 344 -3.03 -17.37 1.63
N ALA A 345 -2.37 -16.67 2.55
CA ALA A 345 -3.00 -16.11 3.75
C ALA A 345 -4.16 -15.17 3.40
N PHE A 346 -3.94 -14.22 2.49
CA PHE A 346 -4.99 -13.27 2.11
C PHE A 346 -6.04 -13.88 1.15
N SER A 347 -5.71 -14.92 0.39
CA SER A 347 -6.70 -15.64 -0.40
C SER A 347 -7.76 -16.33 0.46
N ILE A 348 -7.40 -16.75 1.68
CA ILE A 348 -8.30 -17.36 2.65
C ILE A 348 -9.09 -16.30 3.45
N ALA A 349 -8.49 -15.16 3.77
CA ALA A 349 -9.15 -14.09 4.53
C ALA A 349 -10.43 -13.60 3.82
N GLN A 350 -11.47 -13.24 4.59
CA GLN A 350 -12.76 -12.83 4.03
C GLN A 350 -12.74 -11.41 3.43
N THR A 351 -12.14 -10.45 4.14
CA THR A 351 -12.02 -9.08 3.64
C THR A 351 -10.93 -8.98 2.59
N LYS A 352 -11.25 -8.44 1.41
CA LYS A 352 -10.37 -8.34 0.24
C LYS A 352 -10.06 -6.88 -0.10
N LEU A 353 -8.80 -6.50 -0.03
CA LEU A 353 -8.31 -5.21 -0.53
C LEU A 353 -7.03 -5.43 -1.35
N PRO A 354 -6.85 -4.77 -2.52
CA PRO A 354 -5.66 -4.97 -3.36
C PRO A 354 -4.35 -4.68 -2.64
N SER A 355 -4.35 -3.72 -1.71
CA SER A 355 -3.17 -3.31 -0.94
C SER A 355 -2.68 -4.37 0.06
N TYR A 356 -3.50 -5.35 0.45
CA TYR A 356 -3.11 -6.34 1.44
C TYR A 356 -1.98 -7.27 0.98
N VAL A 357 -1.84 -7.48 -0.33
CA VAL A 357 -0.79 -8.32 -0.88
C VAL A 357 0.47 -7.55 -1.30
N THR A 358 0.52 -6.24 -1.10
CA THR A 358 1.69 -5.43 -1.49
C THR A 358 3.01 -5.86 -0.83
N PRO A 359 3.06 -6.39 0.43
CA PRO A 359 4.30 -6.87 1.01
C PRO A 359 4.91 -8.12 0.35
N LEU A 360 4.19 -8.80 -0.57
CA LEU A 360 4.79 -9.86 -1.38
C LEU A 360 5.60 -9.33 -2.58
N TYR A 361 5.40 -8.05 -2.98
CA TYR A 361 6.00 -7.51 -4.20
C TYR A 361 7.53 -7.49 -4.21
N PRO A 362 8.25 -7.22 -3.11
CA PRO A 362 9.70 -7.40 -3.09
C PRO A 362 10.12 -8.83 -3.48
N GLY A 363 9.45 -9.86 -2.96
CA GLY A 363 9.69 -11.27 -3.32
C GLY A 363 9.40 -11.57 -4.80
N LEU A 364 8.31 -11.03 -5.32
CA LEU A 364 7.94 -11.17 -6.73
C LEU A 364 8.91 -10.40 -7.66
N ALA A 365 9.36 -9.22 -7.24
CA ALA A 365 10.36 -8.43 -7.96
C ALA A 365 11.71 -9.15 -8.00
N LEU A 366 12.11 -9.87 -6.94
CA LEU A 366 13.32 -10.71 -6.93
C LEU A 366 13.25 -11.82 -7.98
N LEU A 367 12.12 -12.53 -8.08
CA LEU A 367 11.91 -13.58 -9.11
C LEU A 367 11.90 -12.97 -10.52
N THR A 368 11.23 -11.83 -10.71
CA THR A 368 11.16 -11.14 -12.00
C THR A 368 12.53 -10.59 -12.40
N GLY A 369 13.27 -9.99 -11.46
CA GLY A 369 14.61 -9.47 -11.70
C GLY A 369 15.62 -10.55 -12.09
N LEU A 370 15.53 -11.71 -11.45
CA LEU A 370 16.32 -12.89 -11.86
C LEU A 370 15.96 -13.33 -13.28
N PHE A 371 14.65 -13.46 -13.59
CA PHE A 371 14.18 -13.82 -14.93
C PHE A 371 14.70 -12.86 -16.00
N VAL A 372 14.58 -11.53 -15.76
CA VAL A 372 15.08 -10.52 -16.69
C VAL A 372 16.60 -10.59 -16.84
N SER A 373 17.35 -10.73 -15.74
CA SER A 373 18.82 -10.86 -15.77
C SER A 373 19.25 -12.07 -16.61
N ARG A 374 18.57 -13.20 -16.45
CA ARG A 374 18.81 -14.43 -17.22
C ARG A 374 18.43 -14.27 -18.69
N ALA A 375 17.31 -13.61 -18.99
CA ALA A 375 16.87 -13.33 -20.36
C ALA A 375 17.87 -12.43 -21.09
N VAL A 376 18.31 -11.36 -20.46
CA VAL A 376 19.36 -10.43 -21.00
C VAL A 376 20.70 -11.15 -21.21
N SER A 377 21.03 -12.12 -20.35
CA SER A 377 22.26 -12.92 -20.46
C SER A 377 22.14 -14.14 -21.40
N GLY A 378 21.00 -14.32 -22.07
CA GLY A 378 20.77 -15.45 -22.99
C GLY A 378 20.62 -16.82 -22.31
N GLN A 379 20.38 -16.85 -20.99
CA GLN A 379 20.29 -18.09 -20.20
C GLN A 379 18.87 -18.66 -20.13
N VAL A 380 17.87 -17.92 -20.56
CA VAL A 380 16.47 -18.36 -20.56
C VAL A 380 16.21 -19.24 -21.79
N GLN A 381 15.90 -20.51 -21.57
CA GLN A 381 15.60 -21.48 -22.62
C GLN A 381 14.10 -21.47 -22.98
N LEU A 382 13.61 -20.35 -23.48
CA LEU A 382 12.22 -20.18 -23.94
C LEU A 382 12.19 -19.85 -25.42
N SER A 383 11.10 -20.25 -26.09
CA SER A 383 10.87 -19.81 -27.46
C SER A 383 10.79 -18.28 -27.55
N PRO A 384 11.41 -17.64 -28.54
CA PRO A 384 11.31 -16.20 -28.77
C PRO A 384 9.87 -15.68 -28.85
N ARG A 385 8.89 -16.54 -29.22
CA ARG A 385 7.45 -16.21 -29.29
C ARG A 385 6.87 -15.75 -27.94
N TRP A 386 7.43 -16.20 -26.81
CA TRP A 386 7.00 -15.72 -25.50
C TRP A 386 7.22 -14.22 -25.33
N PHE A 387 8.36 -13.71 -25.79
CA PHE A 387 8.69 -12.31 -25.74
C PHE A 387 7.92 -11.49 -26.79
N ASP A 388 7.63 -12.08 -27.97
CA ASP A 388 6.74 -11.46 -28.97
C ASP A 388 5.35 -11.25 -28.38
N PHE A 389 4.83 -12.27 -27.71
CA PHE A 389 3.53 -12.20 -27.04
C PHE A 389 3.52 -11.14 -25.93
N THR A 390 4.50 -11.11 -25.04
CA THR A 390 4.51 -10.18 -23.91
C THR A 390 4.66 -8.72 -24.33
N PHE A 391 5.55 -8.42 -25.26
CA PHE A 391 5.72 -7.05 -25.76
C PHE A 391 4.54 -6.63 -26.64
N GLY A 392 4.00 -7.54 -27.46
CA GLY A 392 2.78 -7.31 -28.24
C GLY A 392 1.57 -7.08 -27.33
N LEU A 393 1.40 -7.88 -26.29
CA LEU A 393 0.35 -7.68 -25.28
C LEU A 393 0.45 -6.31 -24.60
N THR A 394 1.67 -5.85 -24.28
CA THR A 394 1.88 -4.51 -23.71
C THR A 394 1.38 -3.41 -24.67
N ALA A 395 1.68 -3.52 -25.97
CA ALA A 395 1.21 -2.57 -26.97
C ALA A 395 -0.32 -2.58 -27.10
N VAL A 396 -0.94 -3.77 -27.08
CA VAL A 396 -2.41 -3.92 -27.13
C VAL A 396 -3.06 -3.31 -25.89
N ILE A 397 -2.52 -3.57 -24.69
CA ILE A 397 -2.98 -2.94 -23.44
C ILE A 397 -2.87 -1.42 -23.57
N GLY A 398 -1.81 -0.91 -24.18
CA GLY A 398 -1.64 0.52 -24.44
C GLY A 398 -2.76 1.13 -25.29
N ILE A 399 -3.15 0.45 -26.36
CA ILE A 399 -4.28 0.89 -27.23
C ILE A 399 -5.59 0.88 -26.42
N LEU A 400 -5.86 -0.22 -25.70
CA LEU A 400 -7.07 -0.34 -24.89
C LEU A 400 -7.13 0.71 -23.78
N MET A 401 -6.01 0.98 -23.12
CA MET A 401 -5.91 2.00 -22.09
C MET A 401 -6.11 3.41 -22.68
N ALA A 402 -5.52 3.71 -23.84
CA ALA A 402 -5.73 4.99 -24.51
C ALA A 402 -7.20 5.22 -24.85
N ALA A 403 -7.85 4.22 -25.46
CA ALA A 403 -9.27 4.30 -25.79
C ALA A 403 -10.13 4.41 -24.53
N GLY A 404 -9.87 3.58 -23.51
CA GLY A 404 -10.62 3.61 -22.26
C GLY A 404 -10.48 4.93 -21.51
N LEU A 405 -9.28 5.51 -21.42
CA LEU A 405 -9.05 6.81 -20.80
C LEU A 405 -9.68 7.96 -21.58
N ALA A 406 -9.66 7.93 -22.92
CA ALA A 406 -10.32 8.94 -23.75
C ALA A 406 -11.83 8.96 -23.49
N VAL A 407 -12.46 7.78 -23.46
CA VAL A 407 -13.90 7.64 -23.18
C VAL A 407 -14.23 8.04 -21.74
N ALA A 408 -13.49 7.50 -20.76
CA ALA A 408 -13.72 7.79 -19.34
C ALA A 408 -13.52 9.29 -19.03
N ALA A 409 -12.49 9.91 -19.59
CA ALA A 409 -12.27 11.34 -19.44
C ALA A 409 -13.41 12.16 -20.07
N GLY A 410 -13.92 11.74 -21.23
CA GLY A 410 -15.06 12.40 -21.87
C GLY A 410 -16.35 12.38 -21.03
N ILE A 411 -16.55 11.30 -20.25
CA ILE A 411 -17.75 11.12 -19.41
C ILE A 411 -17.57 11.79 -18.02
N PHE A 412 -16.45 11.50 -17.34
CA PHE A 412 -16.28 11.85 -15.93
C PHE A 412 -15.41 13.08 -15.68
N LEU A 413 -14.55 13.46 -16.64
CA LEU A 413 -13.56 14.53 -16.51
C LEU A 413 -13.48 15.32 -17.82
N PRO A 414 -14.53 16.10 -18.17
CA PRO A 414 -14.56 16.87 -19.40
C PRO A 414 -13.33 17.77 -19.55
N GLY A 415 -12.65 17.69 -20.69
CA GLY A 415 -11.41 18.43 -20.96
C GLY A 415 -10.12 17.64 -20.72
N GLU A 416 -10.19 16.45 -20.10
CA GLU A 416 -9.02 15.64 -19.76
C GLU A 416 -8.72 14.48 -20.74
N GLN A 417 -9.21 14.55 -21.97
CA GLN A 417 -9.01 13.50 -22.99
C GLN A 417 -7.52 13.23 -23.27
N LEU A 418 -6.63 14.19 -23.00
CA LEU A 418 -5.17 14.02 -23.10
C LEU A 418 -4.62 12.92 -22.19
N LEU A 419 -5.35 12.51 -21.15
CA LEU A 419 -4.99 11.35 -20.33
C LEU A 419 -4.82 10.06 -21.15
N ALA A 420 -5.45 9.98 -22.32
CA ALA A 420 -5.25 8.90 -23.29
C ALA A 420 -3.78 8.73 -23.73
N LEU A 421 -2.95 9.77 -23.65
CA LEU A 421 -1.51 9.69 -23.96
C LEU A 421 -0.77 8.69 -23.07
N LEU A 422 -1.27 8.41 -21.86
CA LEU A 422 -0.71 7.37 -20.98
C LEU A 422 -0.76 5.99 -21.63
N GLY A 423 -1.83 5.66 -22.36
CA GLY A 423 -1.89 4.44 -23.17
C GLY A 423 -0.90 4.46 -24.33
N GLY A 424 -0.66 5.64 -24.94
CA GLY A 424 0.36 5.83 -25.97
C GLY A 424 1.78 5.49 -25.50
N VAL A 425 2.10 5.75 -24.22
CA VAL A 425 3.39 5.38 -23.62
C VAL A 425 3.60 3.86 -23.66
N LEU A 426 2.57 3.09 -23.29
CA LEU A 426 2.62 1.61 -23.34
C LEU A 426 2.75 1.10 -24.78
N LEU A 427 2.00 1.69 -25.71
CA LEU A 427 2.06 1.32 -27.13
C LEU A 427 3.48 1.52 -27.68
N VAL A 428 4.02 2.71 -27.54
CA VAL A 428 5.36 3.06 -28.05
C VAL A 428 6.44 2.21 -27.36
N GLY A 429 6.36 2.08 -26.03
CA GLY A 429 7.34 1.31 -25.26
C GLY A 429 7.29 -0.19 -25.55
N GLY A 430 6.09 -0.77 -25.75
CA GLY A 430 5.90 -2.16 -26.16
C GLY A 430 6.48 -2.43 -27.54
N ILE A 431 6.24 -1.53 -28.50
CA ILE A 431 6.84 -1.62 -29.86
C ILE A 431 8.38 -1.48 -29.79
N ALA A 432 8.92 -0.51 -29.02
CA ALA A 432 10.36 -0.32 -28.88
C ALA A 432 11.03 -1.55 -28.27
N ALA A 433 10.44 -2.15 -27.26
CA ALA A 433 10.92 -3.39 -26.65
C ALA A 433 10.86 -4.57 -27.65
N TRP A 434 9.79 -4.68 -28.42
CA TRP A 434 9.67 -5.69 -29.47
C TRP A 434 10.72 -5.54 -30.56
N VAL A 435 10.99 -4.32 -31.02
CA VAL A 435 12.07 -4.00 -32.00
C VAL A 435 13.44 -4.37 -31.45
N GLY A 436 13.73 -4.06 -30.17
CA GLY A 436 14.97 -4.49 -29.52
C GLY A 436 15.14 -6.01 -29.55
N LYS A 437 14.10 -6.74 -29.15
CA LYS A 437 14.08 -8.21 -29.19
C LYS A 437 14.24 -8.76 -30.60
N SER A 438 13.59 -8.16 -31.61
CA SER A 438 13.69 -8.61 -33.02
C SER A 438 15.12 -8.53 -33.56
N LYS A 439 15.94 -7.65 -33.01
CA LYS A 439 17.39 -7.53 -33.29
C LYS A 439 18.25 -8.41 -32.39
N ALA A 440 17.65 -9.37 -31.69
CA ALA A 440 18.29 -10.26 -30.69
C ALA A 440 19.00 -9.51 -29.53
N ASP A 441 18.66 -8.23 -29.30
CA ASP A 441 19.20 -7.41 -28.21
C ASP A 441 18.19 -7.32 -27.05
N TYR A 442 18.15 -8.36 -26.23
CA TYR A 442 17.30 -8.42 -25.05
C TYR A 442 17.65 -7.34 -24.01
N GLY A 443 18.91 -6.87 -23.99
CA GLY A 443 19.32 -5.76 -23.13
C GLY A 443 18.57 -4.49 -23.49
N LYS A 444 18.54 -4.11 -24.77
CA LYS A 444 17.76 -2.96 -25.25
C LYS A 444 16.27 -3.17 -25.06
N ALA A 445 15.74 -4.39 -25.31
CA ALA A 445 14.33 -4.68 -25.14
C ALA A 445 13.86 -4.41 -23.71
N PHE A 446 14.54 -4.98 -22.69
CA PHE A 446 14.16 -4.78 -21.29
C PHE A 446 14.47 -3.37 -20.78
N THR A 447 15.52 -2.72 -21.27
CA THR A 447 15.79 -1.29 -20.96
C THR A 447 14.68 -0.39 -21.51
N SER A 448 14.24 -0.59 -22.75
CA SER A 448 13.11 0.15 -23.32
C SER A 448 11.81 -0.08 -22.52
N PHE A 449 11.58 -1.32 -22.08
CA PHE A 449 10.43 -1.66 -21.24
C PHE A 449 10.50 -0.98 -19.85
N ALA A 450 11.69 -0.95 -19.24
CA ALA A 450 11.90 -0.25 -17.96
C ALA A 450 11.69 1.27 -18.10
N VAL A 451 12.24 1.89 -19.15
CA VAL A 451 12.04 3.32 -19.42
C VAL A 451 10.55 3.63 -19.65
N MET A 452 9.86 2.82 -20.46
CA MET A 452 8.41 2.91 -20.63
C MET A 452 7.68 2.87 -19.29
N SER A 453 8.05 1.92 -18.39
CA SER A 453 7.43 1.77 -17.07
C SER A 453 7.63 3.03 -16.22
N VAL A 454 8.82 3.63 -16.25
CA VAL A 454 9.09 4.91 -15.54
C VAL A 454 8.23 6.04 -16.09
N VAL A 455 8.21 6.21 -17.42
CA VAL A 455 7.43 7.27 -18.07
C VAL A 455 5.94 7.12 -17.80
N LEU A 456 5.43 5.87 -17.84
CA LEU A 456 4.05 5.57 -17.50
C LEU A 456 3.70 5.99 -16.06
N LEU A 457 4.51 5.57 -15.08
CA LEU A 457 4.19 5.83 -13.67
C LEU A 457 4.37 7.30 -13.29
N VAL A 458 5.41 7.95 -13.83
CA VAL A 458 5.56 9.41 -13.66
C VAL A 458 4.40 10.14 -14.34
N GLY A 459 4.04 9.75 -15.56
CA GLY A 459 2.88 10.30 -16.25
C GLY A 459 1.58 10.09 -15.46
N LEU A 460 1.38 8.90 -14.91
CA LEU A 460 0.18 8.58 -14.14
C LEU A 460 0.10 9.37 -12.83
N PHE A 461 1.18 9.37 -12.03
CA PHE A 461 1.14 9.90 -10.66
C PHE A 461 1.56 11.36 -10.53
N ALA A 462 2.42 11.87 -11.42
CA ALA A 462 2.83 13.27 -11.36
C ALA A 462 1.96 14.18 -12.22
N TRP A 463 1.49 13.69 -13.38
CA TRP A 463 0.66 14.47 -14.31
C TRP A 463 -0.82 14.05 -14.22
N GLY A 464 -1.15 12.78 -14.47
CA GLY A 464 -2.53 12.30 -14.49
C GLY A 464 -3.25 12.51 -13.15
N ALA A 465 -2.63 12.13 -12.03
CA ALA A 465 -3.20 12.34 -10.70
C ALA A 465 -3.42 13.83 -10.39
N GLN A 466 -2.53 14.73 -10.85
CA GLN A 466 -2.72 16.17 -10.71
C GLN A 466 -3.95 16.63 -11.49
N ARG A 467 -4.06 16.26 -12.77
CA ARG A 467 -5.21 16.63 -13.62
C ARG A 467 -6.55 16.19 -13.01
N VAL A 468 -6.60 14.95 -12.50
CA VAL A 468 -7.78 14.45 -11.79
C VAL A 468 -8.04 15.22 -10.49
N SER A 469 -6.99 15.52 -9.73
CA SER A 469 -7.08 16.26 -8.47
C SER A 469 -7.57 17.70 -8.65
N ASP A 470 -7.27 18.34 -9.78
CA ASP A 470 -7.72 19.71 -10.08
C ASP A 470 -9.25 19.82 -10.17
N HIS A 471 -9.95 18.70 -10.38
CA HIS A 471 -11.41 18.61 -10.33
C HIS A 471 -11.98 18.45 -8.90
N GLN A 472 -11.15 18.21 -7.88
CA GLN A 472 -11.59 18.17 -6.49
C GLN A 472 -11.84 19.58 -5.98
N SER A 473 -13.08 19.86 -5.57
CA SER A 473 -13.55 21.21 -5.28
C SER A 473 -13.51 21.60 -3.81
N ILE A 474 -13.27 20.63 -2.89
CA ILE A 474 -13.41 20.90 -1.45
C ILE A 474 -12.51 22.05 -0.96
N ALA A 475 -11.26 22.12 -1.40
CA ALA A 475 -10.37 23.20 -1.00
C ALA A 475 -10.86 24.58 -1.49
N ARG A 476 -11.50 24.63 -2.68
CA ARG A 476 -12.09 25.86 -3.21
C ARG A 476 -13.34 26.25 -2.43
N LEU A 477 -14.19 25.27 -2.07
CA LEU A 477 -15.39 25.51 -1.26
C LEU A 477 -15.02 26.07 0.11
N LEU A 478 -14.06 25.42 0.79
CA LEU A 478 -13.57 25.88 2.10
C LEU A 478 -12.93 27.28 2.02
N ALA A 479 -12.16 27.56 0.97
CA ALA A 479 -11.58 28.89 0.78
C ALA A 479 -12.65 30.00 0.59
N LYS A 480 -13.77 29.68 -0.07
CA LYS A 480 -14.92 30.61 -0.17
C LYS A 480 -15.59 30.81 1.19
N ILE A 481 -15.79 29.72 1.94
CA ILE A 481 -16.35 29.80 3.30
C ILE A 481 -15.49 30.68 4.21
N ASP A 482 -14.17 30.47 4.17
CA ASP A 482 -13.20 31.20 5.00
C ASP A 482 -13.15 32.69 4.67
N GLN A 483 -13.39 33.08 3.40
CA GLN A 483 -13.53 34.49 3.00
C GLN A 483 -14.78 35.14 3.56
N ASP A 484 -15.92 34.43 3.63
CA ASP A 484 -17.21 34.95 4.06
C ASP A 484 -17.44 34.78 5.56
N ALA A 485 -16.82 33.78 6.19
CA ALA A 485 -16.95 33.42 7.59
C ALA A 485 -15.68 32.75 8.13
N PRO A 486 -14.62 33.51 8.45
CA PRO A 486 -13.29 32.94 8.82
C PRO A 486 -13.30 32.08 10.08
N ASP A 487 -14.25 32.29 10.99
CA ASP A 487 -14.41 31.53 12.23
C ASP A 487 -15.60 30.53 12.18
N ALA A 488 -15.98 30.09 10.98
CA ALA A 488 -17.13 29.22 10.81
C ALA A 488 -16.95 27.89 11.48
N VAL A 489 -17.94 27.45 12.24
CA VAL A 489 -18.07 26.09 12.74
C VAL A 489 -18.68 25.23 11.64
N LEU A 490 -17.96 24.21 11.20
CA LEU A 490 -18.39 23.34 10.11
C LEU A 490 -19.20 22.15 10.62
N CYS A 491 -20.38 22.00 10.07
CA CYS A 491 -21.16 20.79 10.22
C CYS A 491 -21.56 20.25 8.85
N SER A 492 -21.90 18.98 8.78
CA SER A 492 -22.31 18.33 7.54
C SER A 492 -23.62 17.60 7.75
N PHE A 493 -24.51 17.67 6.77
CA PHE A 493 -25.78 16.97 6.79
C PHE A 493 -25.87 15.96 5.63
N GLY A 494 -26.01 14.67 5.98
CA GLY A 494 -26.19 13.58 5.03
C GLY A 494 -24.97 13.22 4.19
N VAL A 495 -23.85 13.94 4.33
CA VAL A 495 -22.59 13.68 3.60
C VAL A 495 -21.45 13.53 4.59
N HIS A 496 -20.58 12.54 4.35
CA HIS A 496 -19.44 12.27 5.21
C HIS A 496 -18.16 12.15 4.38
N GLU A 497 -17.28 13.16 4.48
CA GLU A 497 -16.00 13.20 3.79
C GLU A 497 -14.85 13.54 4.73
N SER A 498 -13.92 12.62 4.92
CA SER A 498 -12.78 12.80 5.83
C SER A 498 -11.82 13.92 5.39
N SER A 499 -11.82 14.24 4.10
CA SER A 499 -11.03 15.34 3.53
C SER A 499 -11.43 16.70 4.10
N TRP A 500 -12.68 16.87 4.50
CA TRP A 500 -13.15 18.15 5.06
C TRP A 500 -12.46 18.46 6.38
N VAL A 501 -12.32 17.49 7.27
CA VAL A 501 -11.61 17.64 8.56
C VAL A 501 -10.15 18.04 8.32
N TYR A 502 -9.48 17.37 7.37
CA TYR A 502 -8.09 17.68 7.06
C TYR A 502 -7.89 19.07 6.48
N TYR A 503 -8.72 19.47 5.50
CA TYR A 503 -8.57 20.76 4.82
C TYR A 503 -9.12 21.93 5.62
N ALA A 504 -10.16 21.73 6.44
CA ALA A 504 -10.70 22.75 7.33
C ALA A 504 -9.81 23.00 8.56
N ARG A 505 -8.92 22.07 8.90
CA ARG A 505 -8.07 22.14 10.11
C ARG A 505 -8.84 22.25 11.43
N GLN A 506 -10.08 21.82 11.42
CA GLN A 506 -10.98 21.81 12.58
C GLN A 506 -11.89 20.58 12.54
N PRO A 507 -12.45 20.15 13.68
CA PRO A 507 -13.48 19.14 13.70
C PRO A 507 -14.70 19.53 12.84
N VAL A 508 -15.28 18.53 12.18
CA VAL A 508 -16.53 18.69 11.41
C VAL A 508 -17.57 17.76 12.00
N LYS A 509 -18.68 18.30 12.47
CA LYS A 509 -19.79 17.50 12.99
C LYS A 509 -20.54 16.85 11.83
N PHE A 510 -20.52 15.53 11.75
CA PHE A 510 -21.29 14.78 10.76
C PHE A 510 -22.66 14.39 11.30
N VAL A 511 -23.73 14.93 10.71
CA VAL A 511 -25.12 14.66 11.09
C VAL A 511 -25.76 13.79 10.01
N PRO A 512 -26.13 12.54 10.34
CA PRO A 512 -26.87 11.67 9.44
C PRO A 512 -28.27 12.21 9.15
N THR A 513 -28.86 11.83 8.02
CA THR A 513 -30.18 12.32 7.60
C THR A 513 -31.32 11.90 8.52
N ASP A 514 -31.20 10.76 9.17
CA ASP A 514 -32.15 10.26 10.17
C ASP A 514 -32.05 10.98 11.52
N GLN A 515 -31.02 11.81 11.73
CA GLN A 515 -30.76 12.58 12.93
C GLN A 515 -30.84 14.09 12.68
N ALA A 516 -31.69 14.55 11.77
CA ALA A 516 -31.81 15.95 11.39
C ALA A 516 -32.08 16.92 12.60
N ALA A 517 -32.67 16.39 13.68
CA ALA A 517 -32.90 17.17 14.92
C ALA A 517 -31.57 17.60 15.61
N ASP A 518 -30.47 16.87 15.39
CA ASP A 518 -29.18 17.22 15.99
C ASP A 518 -28.58 18.51 15.37
N LEU A 519 -29.03 18.91 14.18
CA LEU A 519 -28.68 20.20 13.59
C LEU A 519 -29.14 21.40 14.44
N ASP A 520 -30.24 21.27 15.18
CA ASP A 520 -30.72 22.35 16.08
C ASP A 520 -29.67 22.68 17.16
N GLN A 521 -28.86 21.69 17.59
CA GLN A 521 -27.78 21.94 18.54
C GLN A 521 -26.65 22.76 17.88
N GLU A 522 -26.31 22.41 16.63
CA GLU A 522 -25.26 23.10 15.89
C GLU A 522 -25.66 24.55 15.56
N PHE A 523 -26.92 24.81 15.23
CA PHE A 523 -27.41 26.15 14.99
C PHE A 523 -27.37 27.04 16.26
N SER A 524 -27.31 26.45 17.45
CA SER A 524 -27.13 27.22 18.69
C SER A 524 -25.78 27.92 18.81
N HIS A 525 -24.79 27.56 17.97
CA HIS A 525 -23.50 28.25 17.83
C HIS A 525 -23.60 29.56 17.03
N GLY A 526 -24.78 29.89 16.50
CA GLY A 526 -25.08 31.16 15.85
C GLY A 526 -24.86 31.14 14.34
N GLU A 527 -24.84 32.34 13.76
CA GLU A 527 -24.67 32.58 12.32
C GLU A 527 -23.29 32.11 11.78
N GLN A 528 -22.37 31.76 12.66
CA GLN A 528 -21.06 31.20 12.31
C GLN A 528 -21.13 29.71 11.90
N THR A 529 -22.27 29.05 12.12
CA THR A 529 -22.42 27.64 11.68
C THR A 529 -22.61 27.58 10.17
N ILE A 530 -21.78 26.75 9.50
CA ILE A 530 -21.91 26.44 8.07
C ILE A 530 -22.25 24.97 7.91
N VAL A 531 -23.34 24.68 7.21
CA VAL A 531 -23.78 23.30 6.89
C VAL A 531 -23.35 22.94 5.49
N LEU A 532 -22.53 21.92 5.38
CA LEU A 532 -22.11 21.30 4.11
C LEU A 532 -23.08 20.16 3.76
N THR A 533 -23.69 20.23 2.59
CA THR A 533 -24.67 19.23 2.16
C THR A 533 -24.78 19.17 0.63
N THR A 534 -25.68 18.36 0.11
CA THR A 534 -26.07 18.34 -1.30
C THR A 534 -27.55 18.75 -1.44
N PRO A 535 -28.00 19.20 -2.62
CA PRO A 535 -29.41 19.53 -2.83
C PRO A 535 -30.34 18.38 -2.48
N GLU A 536 -29.99 17.15 -2.82
CA GLU A 536 -30.81 15.95 -2.52
C GLU A 536 -30.95 15.71 -1.00
N GLN A 537 -29.86 15.90 -0.24
CA GLN A 537 -29.89 15.74 1.21
C GLN A 537 -30.63 16.91 1.87
N LEU A 538 -30.46 18.11 1.34
CA LEU A 538 -31.18 19.31 1.82
C LEU A 538 -32.70 19.13 1.74
N GLU A 539 -33.22 18.46 0.71
CA GLU A 539 -34.65 18.17 0.57
C GLU A 539 -35.21 17.28 1.68
N GLN A 540 -34.35 16.51 2.37
CA GLN A 540 -34.76 15.67 3.51
C GLN A 540 -34.94 16.46 4.81
N LEU A 541 -34.50 17.74 4.86
CA LEU A 541 -34.75 18.61 5.99
C LEU A 541 -36.20 19.12 5.99
N PRO A 542 -36.81 19.29 7.19
CA PRO A 542 -38.11 19.97 7.31
C PRO A 542 -38.12 21.33 6.64
N GLU A 543 -39.22 21.70 5.98
CA GLU A 543 -39.38 22.98 5.28
C GLU A 543 -39.12 24.17 6.21
N SER A 544 -39.50 24.03 7.49
CA SER A 544 -39.28 25.06 8.52
C SER A 544 -37.80 25.36 8.79
N VAL A 545 -36.92 24.40 8.57
CA VAL A 545 -35.45 24.56 8.68
C VAL A 545 -34.87 24.98 7.34
N ARG A 546 -35.26 24.27 6.27
CA ARG A 546 -34.72 24.47 4.91
C ARG A 546 -34.93 25.92 4.43
N SER A 547 -36.11 26.49 4.61
CA SER A 547 -36.43 27.86 4.20
C SER A 547 -35.66 28.95 4.95
N GLN A 548 -34.98 28.60 6.04
CA GLN A 548 -34.17 29.49 6.87
C GLN A 548 -32.66 29.28 6.70
N LEU A 549 -32.26 28.50 5.70
CA LEU A 549 -30.86 28.29 5.31
C LEU A 549 -30.57 29.10 4.03
N VAL A 550 -29.49 29.86 4.05
CA VAL A 550 -29.05 30.69 2.91
C VAL A 550 -27.77 30.08 2.33
N GLU A 551 -27.76 29.90 1.01
CA GLU A 551 -26.59 29.39 0.30
C GLU A 551 -25.47 30.43 0.30
N VAL A 552 -24.29 30.04 0.82
CA VAL A 552 -23.06 30.87 0.89
C VAL A 552 -22.15 30.53 -0.28
N ALA A 553 -22.00 29.25 -0.56
CA ALA A 553 -21.11 28.79 -1.62
C ALA A 553 -21.62 27.50 -2.27
N ARG A 554 -21.24 27.32 -3.54
CA ARG A 554 -21.57 26.13 -4.34
C ARG A 554 -20.36 25.76 -5.18
N GLU A 555 -20.06 24.44 -5.21
CA GLU A 555 -18.99 23.86 -6.05
C GLU A 555 -19.46 22.53 -6.64
N PRO A 556 -18.93 22.11 -7.80
CA PRO A 556 -19.15 20.75 -8.31
C PRO A 556 -18.69 19.71 -7.28
N TYR A 557 -19.48 18.67 -7.06
CA TYR A 557 -19.04 17.57 -6.20
C TYR A 557 -18.32 16.51 -7.06
N PHE A 558 -17.06 16.25 -6.74
CA PHE A 558 -16.19 15.42 -7.55
C PHE A 558 -16.80 14.02 -7.82
N LEU A 559 -16.89 13.63 -9.09
CA LEU A 559 -17.49 12.38 -9.59
C LEU A 559 -18.96 12.16 -9.19
N LYS A 560 -19.70 13.24 -8.90
CA LYS A 560 -21.13 13.21 -8.62
C LYS A 560 -21.86 14.17 -9.55
N ASP A 561 -23.11 13.83 -9.88
CA ASP A 561 -23.93 14.63 -10.80
C ASP A 561 -24.54 15.88 -10.14
N HIS A 562 -24.45 15.99 -8.81
CA HIS A 562 -24.98 17.09 -8.03
C HIS A 562 -23.85 17.93 -7.41
N PRO A 563 -24.08 19.23 -7.15
CA PRO A 563 -23.11 20.08 -6.47
C PRO A 563 -23.03 19.80 -4.97
N LEU A 564 -21.91 20.20 -4.36
CA LEU A 564 -21.75 20.39 -2.94
C LEU A 564 -22.09 21.85 -2.61
N ILE A 565 -22.94 22.07 -1.60
CA ILE A 565 -23.40 23.41 -1.18
C ILE A 565 -23.05 23.66 0.27
N ALA A 566 -22.71 24.92 0.55
CA ALA A 566 -22.49 25.44 1.90
C ALA A 566 -23.63 26.40 2.25
N LEU A 567 -24.27 26.18 3.37
CA LEU A 567 -25.46 26.90 3.81
C LEU A 567 -25.20 27.52 5.18
N ARG A 568 -25.74 28.74 5.39
CA ARG A 568 -25.69 29.44 6.67
C ARG A 568 -27.13 29.59 7.23
N PRO A 569 -27.36 29.36 8.54
CA PRO A 569 -28.65 29.63 9.17
C PRO A 569 -28.92 31.13 9.22
N THR A 570 -30.18 31.53 9.03
CA THR A 570 -30.61 32.92 9.27
C THR A 570 -30.66 33.22 10.77
N ALA A 571 -30.58 34.49 11.15
CA ALA A 571 -30.72 34.96 12.55
C ALA A 571 -31.96 34.39 13.24
N LYS A 572 -33.09 34.28 12.51
CA LYS A 572 -34.35 33.72 13.02
C LYS A 572 -34.22 32.24 13.41
N LEU A 573 -33.51 31.43 12.63
CA LEU A 573 -33.27 30.00 12.95
C LEU A 573 -32.38 29.83 14.18
N VAL A 574 -31.38 30.70 14.31
CA VAL A 574 -30.47 30.75 15.45
C VAL A 574 -31.20 31.09 16.75
N GLU A 575 -32.09 32.07 16.72
CA GLU A 575 -32.92 32.43 17.89
C GLU A 575 -33.83 31.30 18.34
N VAL A 576 -34.48 30.60 17.40
CA VAL A 576 -35.35 29.46 17.72
C VAL A 576 -34.55 28.31 18.33
N ALA A 577 -33.38 27.98 17.77
CA ALA A 577 -32.50 26.94 18.28
C ALA A 577 -31.94 27.28 19.67
N SER A 578 -31.57 28.54 19.90
CA SER A 578 -31.07 29.02 21.19
C SER A 578 -32.16 29.06 22.27
N GLY A 579 -33.40 29.42 21.90
CA GLY A 579 -34.56 29.44 22.80
C GLY A 579 -34.98 28.06 23.31
N LYS A 580 -34.87 27.01 22.50
CA LYS A 580 -35.08 25.64 22.94
C LYS A 580 -34.09 25.16 24.01
N LYS A 581 -32.88 25.71 24.00
CA LYS A 581 -31.84 25.36 24.99
C LYS A 581 -32.13 25.96 26.38
N ALA A 582 -32.80 27.11 26.44
CA ALA A 582 -33.21 27.76 27.71
C ALA A 582 -34.35 27.02 28.42
N SER A 583 -35.18 26.25 27.72
CA SER A 583 -36.32 25.50 28.28
C SER A 583 -36.00 24.04 28.69
N SER A 584 -34.82 23.52 28.36
CA SER A 584 -34.39 22.17 28.65
C SER A 584 -33.36 22.04 29.78
N ARG A 585 -33.12 23.14 30.57
CA ARG A 585 -32.26 23.11 31.77
C ARG A 585 -33.08 23.14 33.06
#